data_ddf167fe901beb86c688abf3056c0625
#
_entry.id   ddf167fe901beb86c688abf3056c0625
#
_cell.length_a   1.000
_cell.length_b   1.000
_cell.length_c   1.000
_cell.angle_alpha   90.00
_cell.angle_beta   90.00
_cell.angle_gamma   90.00
#
_symmetry.space_group_name_H-M   'P 1'
#
loop_
_entity.id
_entity.type
_entity.pdbx_description
1 polymer ?
#
loop_
_entity_poly.entity_id
_entity_poly.type
_entity_poly.pdbx_seq_one_letter_code
_entity_poly.pdbx_strand_id
1 'polypeptide(L)'
;MQQQFKLLGENVTTLNCSVDNMLISNKEGGEQARSLLQEMAQIQVVEQCDFADIADGAIKAHKGWIKRLKEYLDGGSWDVETDPTRCQFGIFLSFVERPDVIDRKNWNELLRHHDELHHLGHKVFEAAKEGNPQEAQYLYEKALGISQILVRTLGDMSSQCRRGKECHKNSTGLIPVSSAENK
;
A
#
# COMPACT_ATOMS: atom_id res chain seq x y z
N MET A 1 16.31 -44.45 23.14
CA MET A 1 16.81 -43.47 22.14
C MET A 1 16.12 -43.58 20.78
N GLN A 2 16.09 -44.71 20.09
CA GLN A 2 15.48 -44.85 18.75
C GLN A 2 14.00 -44.44 18.68
N GLN A 3 13.21 -44.76 19.72
CA GLN A 3 11.78 -44.44 19.77
C GLN A 3 11.51 -42.91 19.88
N GLN A 4 12.39 -42.20 20.57
CA GLN A 4 12.26 -40.72 20.68
C GLN A 4 12.61 -40.03 19.36
N PHE A 5 13.62 -40.53 18.62
CA PHE A 5 13.96 -40.02 17.29
C PHE A 5 12.84 -40.26 16.26
N LYS A 6 12.17 -41.41 16.33
CA LYS A 6 11.00 -41.71 15.47
C LYS A 6 9.86 -40.74 15.76
N LEU A 7 9.51 -40.53 17.04
CA LEU A 7 8.46 -39.61 17.44
C LEU A 7 8.77 -38.16 17.05
N LEU A 8 10.04 -37.75 17.17
CA LEU A 8 10.49 -36.42 16.72
C LEU A 8 10.35 -36.27 15.21
N GLY A 9 10.70 -37.28 14.41
CA GLY A 9 10.52 -37.24 12.94
C GLY A 9 9.03 -37.14 12.54
N GLU A 10 8.15 -37.89 13.21
CA GLU A 10 6.70 -37.82 12.98
C GLU A 10 6.14 -36.42 13.32
N ASN A 11 6.57 -35.82 14.42
CA ASN A 11 6.16 -34.48 14.83
C ASN A 11 6.66 -33.41 13.85
N VAL A 12 7.88 -33.49 13.35
CA VAL A 12 8.43 -32.57 12.33
C VAL A 12 7.65 -32.68 11.02
N THR A 13 7.32 -33.91 10.59
CA THR A 13 6.48 -34.08 9.37
C THR A 13 5.12 -33.49 9.54
N THR A 14 4.47 -33.71 10.69
CA THR A 14 3.15 -33.12 10.99
C THR A 14 3.20 -31.59 11.03
N LEU A 15 4.27 -31.03 11.62
CA LEU A 15 4.47 -29.57 11.67
C LEU A 15 4.64 -29.00 10.27
N ASN A 16 5.46 -29.62 9.42
CA ASN A 16 5.65 -29.19 8.04
C ASN A 16 4.33 -29.20 7.25
N CYS A 17 3.54 -30.29 7.34
CA CYS A 17 2.22 -30.32 6.71
C CYS A 17 1.29 -29.22 7.23
N SER A 18 1.36 -28.88 8.52
CA SER A 18 0.54 -27.81 9.10
C SER A 18 0.97 -26.43 8.60
N VAL A 19 2.27 -26.21 8.46
CA VAL A 19 2.83 -24.97 7.90
C VAL A 19 2.44 -24.82 6.42
N ASP A 20 2.56 -25.88 5.62
CA ASP A 20 2.15 -25.86 4.21
C ASP A 20 0.67 -25.56 4.05
N ASN A 21 -0.20 -26.18 4.85
CA ASN A 21 -1.63 -25.91 4.86
C ASN A 21 -1.94 -24.45 5.27
N MET A 22 -1.21 -23.90 6.24
CA MET A 22 -1.36 -22.51 6.66
C MET A 22 -0.93 -21.54 5.54
N LEU A 23 0.14 -21.83 4.81
CA LEU A 23 0.59 -21.04 3.66
C LEU A 23 -0.43 -21.06 2.53
N ILE A 24 -1.01 -22.22 2.22
CA ILE A 24 -2.09 -22.35 1.21
C ILE A 24 -3.30 -21.55 1.65
N SER A 25 -3.78 -21.71 2.89
CA SER A 25 -4.94 -21.00 3.41
C SER A 25 -4.74 -19.48 3.43
N ASN A 26 -3.53 -19.00 3.79
CA ASN A 26 -3.21 -17.58 3.73
C ASN A 26 -3.21 -17.04 2.29
N LYS A 27 -2.72 -17.83 1.33
CA LYS A 27 -2.76 -17.47 -0.09
C LYS A 27 -4.19 -17.35 -0.58
N GLU A 28 -5.02 -18.37 -0.32
CA GLU A 28 -6.43 -18.40 -0.70
C GLU A 28 -7.22 -17.25 -0.04
N GLY A 29 -6.98 -16.98 1.23
CA GLY A 29 -7.58 -15.84 1.94
C GLY A 29 -7.17 -14.50 1.33
N GLY A 30 -5.92 -14.36 0.91
CA GLY A 30 -5.44 -13.18 0.18
C GLY A 30 -6.10 -13.00 -1.19
N GLU A 31 -6.32 -14.09 -1.94
CA GLU A 31 -7.01 -14.08 -3.23
C GLU A 31 -8.51 -13.73 -3.07
N GLN A 32 -9.18 -14.27 -2.06
CA GLN A 32 -10.56 -13.92 -1.74
C GLN A 32 -10.71 -12.46 -1.32
N ALA A 33 -9.82 -11.94 -0.48
CA ALA A 33 -9.81 -10.54 -0.11
C ALA A 33 -9.62 -9.62 -1.33
N ARG A 34 -8.76 -9.99 -2.28
CA ARG A 34 -8.60 -9.27 -3.55
C ARG A 34 -9.87 -9.28 -4.38
N SER A 35 -10.53 -10.44 -4.52
CA SER A 35 -11.78 -10.56 -5.27
C SER A 35 -12.87 -9.67 -4.68
N LEU A 36 -13.03 -9.68 -3.36
CA LEU A 36 -13.99 -8.82 -2.67
C LEU A 36 -13.68 -7.33 -2.85
N LEU A 37 -12.41 -6.94 -2.76
CA LEU A 37 -12.00 -5.55 -3.02
C LEU A 37 -12.25 -5.14 -4.48
N GLN A 38 -12.06 -6.06 -5.43
CA GLN A 38 -12.35 -5.81 -6.84
C GLN A 38 -13.86 -5.64 -7.08
N GLU A 39 -14.70 -6.46 -6.46
CA GLU A 39 -16.16 -6.32 -6.52
C GLU A 39 -16.62 -4.99 -5.89
N MET A 40 -16.06 -4.62 -4.75
CA MET A 40 -16.33 -3.34 -4.08
C MET A 40 -15.90 -2.14 -4.95
N ALA A 41 -14.77 -2.22 -5.63
CA ALA A 41 -14.30 -1.17 -6.54
C ALA A 41 -15.20 -1.01 -7.78
N GLN A 42 -15.84 -2.08 -8.25
CA GLN A 42 -16.82 -2.02 -9.34
C GLN A 42 -18.16 -1.40 -8.91
N ILE A 43 -18.50 -1.48 -7.61
CA ILE A 43 -19.75 -0.94 -7.06
C ILE A 43 -19.59 0.52 -6.62
N GLN A 44 -18.40 0.93 -6.23
CA GLN A 44 -18.10 2.30 -5.84
C GLN A 44 -17.29 3.00 -6.94
N VAL A 45 -17.91 3.94 -7.62
CA VAL A 45 -17.17 5.06 -8.22
C VAL A 45 -16.46 5.74 -7.05
N VAL A 46 -15.15 5.47 -6.90
CA VAL A 46 -14.33 6.11 -5.87
C VAL A 46 -14.41 7.61 -6.11
N GLU A 47 -15.20 8.31 -5.32
CA GLU A 47 -15.29 9.76 -5.41
C GLU A 47 -13.92 10.36 -5.13
N GLN A 48 -13.61 11.51 -5.73
CA GLN A 48 -12.31 12.19 -5.58
C GLN A 48 -11.91 12.40 -4.11
N CYS A 49 -12.89 12.45 -3.20
CA CYS A 49 -12.64 12.56 -1.77
C CYS A 49 -12.17 11.29 -1.10
N ASP A 50 -12.61 10.15 -1.57
CA ASP A 50 -12.18 8.87 -1.04
C ASP A 50 -10.69 8.66 -1.32
N PHE A 51 -10.21 9.11 -2.50
CA PHE A 51 -8.78 9.12 -2.78
C PHE A 51 -8.00 10.00 -1.79
N ALA A 52 -8.52 11.19 -1.42
CA ALA A 52 -7.82 12.07 -0.47
C ALA A 52 -7.66 11.42 0.91
N ASP A 53 -8.70 10.75 1.41
CA ASP A 53 -8.65 10.07 2.72
C ASP A 53 -7.74 8.84 2.68
N ILE A 54 -7.75 8.09 1.58
CA ILE A 54 -6.85 6.96 1.36
C ILE A 54 -5.39 7.43 1.24
N ALA A 55 -5.13 8.54 0.54
CA ALA A 55 -3.81 9.13 0.44
C ALA A 55 -3.27 9.55 1.81
N ASP A 56 -4.10 10.15 2.67
CA ASP A 56 -3.72 10.51 4.04
C ASP A 56 -3.41 9.26 4.89
N GLY A 57 -4.18 8.19 4.72
CA GLY A 57 -3.91 6.87 5.32
C GLY A 57 -2.59 6.27 4.84
N ALA A 58 -2.34 6.33 3.52
CA ALA A 58 -1.11 5.84 2.91
C ALA A 58 0.13 6.61 3.41
N ILE A 59 0.03 7.93 3.59
CA ILE A 59 1.10 8.76 4.19
C ILE A 59 1.50 8.22 5.57
N LYS A 60 0.51 7.95 6.43
CA LYS A 60 0.77 7.42 7.79
C LYS A 60 1.39 6.02 7.72
N ALA A 61 0.86 5.16 6.86
CA ALA A 61 1.35 3.80 6.68
C ALA A 61 2.82 3.78 6.20
N HIS A 62 3.18 4.59 5.20
CA HIS A 62 4.54 4.65 4.66
C HIS A 62 5.55 5.27 5.66
N LYS A 63 5.14 6.26 6.45
CA LYS A 63 5.97 6.75 7.57
C LYS A 63 6.23 5.66 8.61
N GLY A 64 5.22 4.88 8.96
CA GLY A 64 5.35 3.72 9.86
C GLY A 64 6.22 2.61 9.24
N TRP A 65 6.12 2.40 7.94
CA TRP A 65 6.90 1.41 7.19
C TRP A 65 8.42 1.74 7.25
N ILE A 66 8.80 2.99 6.98
CA ILE A 66 10.20 3.46 7.10
C ILE A 66 10.72 3.31 8.54
N LYS A 67 9.89 3.59 9.54
CA LYS A 67 10.26 3.42 10.95
C LYS A 67 10.57 1.94 11.26
N ARG A 68 9.71 1.01 10.84
CA ARG A 68 9.96 -0.44 11.02
C ARG A 68 11.21 -0.92 10.28
N LEU A 69 11.47 -0.39 9.08
CA LEU A 69 12.69 -0.70 8.33
C LEU A 69 13.95 -0.27 9.10
N LYS A 70 13.89 0.90 9.77
CA LYS A 70 14.99 1.36 10.66
C LYS A 70 15.12 0.49 11.90
N GLU A 71 14.01 0.16 12.55
CA GLU A 71 14.00 -0.72 13.72
C GLU A 71 14.62 -2.09 13.41
N TYR A 72 14.40 -2.63 12.23
CA TYR A 72 15.07 -3.85 11.77
C TYR A 72 16.59 -3.68 11.67
N LEU A 73 17.08 -2.59 11.08
CA LEU A 73 18.52 -2.30 11.00
C LEU A 73 19.17 -2.10 12.37
N ASP A 74 18.40 -1.68 13.36
CA ASP A 74 18.85 -1.50 14.75
C ASP A 74 18.77 -2.81 15.56
N GLY A 75 18.50 -3.94 14.91
CA GLY A 75 18.48 -5.29 15.52
C GLY A 75 17.10 -5.78 15.92
N GLY A 76 16.04 -5.11 15.52
CA GLY A 76 14.64 -5.56 15.66
C GLY A 76 14.28 -6.72 14.73
N SER A 77 13.08 -7.27 14.90
CA SER A 77 12.53 -8.29 14.01
C SER A 77 12.09 -7.69 12.67
N TRP A 78 12.17 -8.53 11.61
CA TRP A 78 11.63 -8.17 10.31
C TRP A 78 10.08 -8.19 10.33
N ASP A 79 9.46 -7.04 10.12
CA ASP A 79 8.01 -6.88 10.01
C ASP A 79 7.68 -5.78 8.98
N VAL A 80 8.17 -5.98 7.75
CA VAL A 80 8.03 -5.02 6.67
C VAL A 80 7.54 -5.72 5.41
N GLU A 81 6.37 -5.35 4.90
CA GLU A 81 5.89 -5.85 3.60
C GLU A 81 6.65 -5.16 2.47
N THR A 82 7.34 -5.92 1.65
CA THR A 82 8.15 -5.42 0.54
C THR A 82 7.55 -5.68 -0.84
N ASP A 83 6.46 -6.40 -0.93
CA ASP A 83 5.70 -6.53 -2.17
C ASP A 83 4.74 -5.33 -2.30
N PRO A 84 4.95 -4.43 -3.28
CA PRO A 84 4.10 -3.25 -3.45
C PRO A 84 2.64 -3.61 -3.75
N THR A 85 2.37 -4.80 -4.29
CA THR A 85 1.01 -5.24 -4.62
C THR A 85 0.25 -5.80 -3.42
N ARG A 86 0.93 -6.05 -2.30
CA ARG A 86 0.38 -6.63 -1.08
C ARG A 86 0.17 -5.61 0.03
N CYS A 87 0.80 -4.45 -0.05
CA CYS A 87 0.52 -3.39 0.89
C CYS A 87 -0.89 -2.81 0.63
N GLN A 88 -1.54 -2.32 1.66
CA GLN A 88 -2.92 -1.82 1.58
C GLN A 88 -3.09 -0.73 0.49
N PHE A 89 -2.13 0.17 0.36
CA PHE A 89 -2.16 1.21 -0.67
C PHE A 89 -1.94 0.66 -2.07
N GLY A 90 -1.04 -0.31 -2.26
CA GLY A 90 -0.82 -0.96 -3.54
C GLY A 90 -2.02 -1.78 -4.01
N ILE A 91 -2.72 -2.45 -3.08
CA ILE A 91 -3.99 -3.10 -3.38
C ILE A 91 -4.99 -2.06 -3.90
N PHE A 92 -5.16 -0.94 -3.21
CA PHE A 92 -6.03 0.15 -3.66
C PHE A 92 -5.64 0.66 -5.06
N LEU A 93 -4.36 0.94 -5.30
CA LEU A 93 -3.86 1.43 -6.60
C LEU A 93 -4.11 0.47 -7.76
N SER A 94 -4.27 -0.83 -7.49
CA SER A 94 -4.55 -1.84 -8.54
C SER A 94 -6.01 -1.82 -9.02
N PHE A 95 -6.92 -1.15 -8.30
CA PHE A 95 -8.35 -1.11 -8.61
C PHE A 95 -8.89 0.30 -8.88
N VAL A 96 -8.18 1.33 -8.46
CA VAL A 96 -8.66 2.72 -8.62
C VAL A 96 -8.20 3.30 -9.95
N GLU A 97 -9.09 4.00 -10.62
CA GLU A 97 -8.72 4.85 -11.72
C GLU A 97 -8.12 6.17 -11.22
N ARG A 98 -7.22 6.74 -12.02
CA ARG A 98 -6.63 8.04 -11.71
C ARG A 98 -7.72 9.10 -11.54
N PRO A 99 -7.81 9.81 -10.42
CA PRO A 99 -8.73 10.96 -10.30
C PRO A 99 -8.47 12.03 -11.37
N ASP A 100 -9.53 12.56 -11.97
CA ASP A 100 -9.43 13.52 -13.09
C ASP A 100 -8.64 14.78 -12.75
N VAL A 101 -8.69 15.21 -11.48
CA VAL A 101 -7.95 16.38 -10.98
C VAL A 101 -6.44 16.17 -10.87
N ILE A 102 -5.98 14.92 -10.95
CA ILE A 102 -4.56 14.55 -10.88
C ILE A 102 -4.06 14.32 -12.30
N ASP A 103 -3.01 15.04 -12.71
CA ASP A 103 -2.43 14.83 -14.02
C ASP A 103 -1.75 13.45 -14.15
N ARG A 104 -1.70 12.94 -15.39
CA ARG A 104 -1.17 11.60 -15.69
C ARG A 104 0.30 11.44 -15.31
N LYS A 105 1.11 12.50 -15.42
CA LYS A 105 2.54 12.45 -15.11
C LYS A 105 2.73 12.23 -13.61
N ASN A 106 2.07 13.03 -12.78
CA ASN A 106 2.15 12.91 -11.32
C ASN A 106 1.63 11.54 -10.85
N TRP A 107 0.55 11.04 -11.48
CA TRP A 107 0.03 9.69 -11.19
C TRP A 107 1.07 8.59 -11.49
N ASN A 108 1.71 8.64 -12.64
CA ASN A 108 2.74 7.66 -13.01
C ASN A 108 3.97 7.77 -12.11
N GLU A 109 4.35 8.97 -11.68
CA GLU A 109 5.43 9.18 -10.72
C GLU A 109 5.08 8.61 -9.34
N LEU A 110 3.83 8.74 -8.90
CA LEU A 110 3.34 8.10 -7.67
C LEU A 110 3.54 6.58 -7.72
N LEU A 111 3.04 5.93 -8.78
CA LEU A 111 3.15 4.48 -8.97
C LEU A 111 4.62 4.03 -8.96
N ARG A 112 5.46 4.71 -9.73
CA ARG A 112 6.91 4.40 -9.81
C ARG A 112 7.61 4.53 -8.46
N HIS A 113 7.38 5.61 -7.72
CA HIS A 113 8.00 5.82 -6.42
C HIS A 113 7.50 4.81 -5.37
N HIS A 114 6.23 4.41 -5.45
CA HIS A 114 5.70 3.38 -4.58
C HIS A 114 6.40 2.03 -4.80
N ASP A 115 6.53 1.59 -6.06
CA ASP A 115 7.25 0.36 -6.41
C ASP A 115 8.73 0.43 -6.01
N GLU A 116 9.39 1.55 -6.31
CA GLU A 116 10.80 1.77 -5.98
C GLU A 116 11.05 1.70 -4.47
N LEU A 117 10.15 2.28 -3.66
CA LEU A 117 10.24 2.24 -2.20
C LEU A 117 10.24 0.81 -1.67
N HIS A 118 9.27 0.00 -2.11
CA HIS A 118 9.15 -1.40 -1.69
C HIS A 118 10.35 -2.24 -2.16
N HIS A 119 10.83 -2.02 -3.38
CA HIS A 119 12.01 -2.69 -3.91
C HIS A 119 13.29 -2.34 -3.12
N LEU A 120 13.45 -1.07 -2.71
CA LEU A 120 14.56 -0.67 -1.84
C LEU A 120 14.48 -1.35 -0.46
N GLY A 121 13.27 -1.47 0.11
CA GLY A 121 13.09 -2.19 1.37
C GLY A 121 13.50 -3.66 1.29
N HIS A 122 13.16 -4.33 0.19
CA HIS A 122 13.62 -5.70 -0.06
C HIS A 122 15.15 -5.78 -0.12
N LYS A 123 15.80 -4.86 -0.83
CA LYS A 123 17.27 -4.80 -0.91
C LYS A 123 17.92 -4.51 0.44
N VAL A 124 17.31 -3.66 1.28
CA VAL A 124 17.79 -3.43 2.66
C VAL A 124 17.79 -4.72 3.46
N PHE A 125 16.70 -5.50 3.37
CA PHE A 125 16.60 -6.79 4.03
C PHE A 125 17.70 -7.77 3.57
N GLU A 126 17.88 -7.90 2.26
CA GLU A 126 18.89 -8.79 1.67
C GLU A 126 20.31 -8.40 2.12
N ALA A 127 20.68 -7.13 2.00
CA ALA A 127 21.99 -6.63 2.40
C ALA A 127 22.27 -6.84 3.90
N ALA A 128 21.27 -6.61 4.75
CA ALA A 128 21.39 -6.86 6.20
C ALA A 128 21.54 -8.35 6.51
N LYS A 129 20.78 -9.21 5.82
CA LYS A 129 20.84 -10.68 5.98
C LYS A 129 22.19 -11.25 5.51
N GLU A 130 22.81 -10.68 4.50
CA GLU A 130 24.14 -11.03 3.99
C GLU A 130 25.27 -10.50 4.88
N GLY A 131 24.96 -9.79 5.96
CA GLY A 131 25.95 -9.23 6.87
C GLY A 131 26.69 -8.01 6.32
N ASN A 132 26.06 -7.26 5.41
CA ASN A 132 26.60 -6.02 4.85
C ASN A 132 25.86 -4.77 5.39
N PRO A 133 26.17 -4.33 6.63
CA PRO A 133 25.43 -3.24 7.26
C PRO A 133 25.66 -1.89 6.59
N GLN A 134 26.80 -1.65 5.94
CA GLN A 134 27.06 -0.41 5.23
C GLN A 134 26.15 -0.26 4.01
N GLU A 135 26.01 -1.32 3.22
CA GLU A 135 25.10 -1.34 2.07
C GLU A 135 23.64 -1.24 2.51
N ALA A 136 23.25 -1.97 3.56
CA ALA A 136 21.92 -1.91 4.12
C ALA A 136 21.55 -0.48 4.58
N GLN A 137 22.48 0.21 5.25
CA GLN A 137 22.29 1.60 5.68
C GLN A 137 22.18 2.55 4.48
N TYR A 138 23.03 2.40 3.48
CA TYR A 138 22.97 3.20 2.25
C TYR A 138 21.64 3.05 1.50
N LEU A 139 21.15 1.80 1.38
CA LEU A 139 19.88 1.49 0.75
C LEU A 139 18.68 2.05 1.57
N TYR A 140 18.77 1.99 2.90
CA TYR A 140 17.80 2.62 3.78
C TYR A 140 17.71 4.14 3.57
N GLU A 141 18.83 4.82 3.45
CA GLU A 141 18.86 6.27 3.21
C GLU A 141 18.22 6.63 1.86
N LYS A 142 18.43 5.80 0.84
CA LYS A 142 17.71 5.93 -0.44
C LYS A 142 16.21 5.71 -0.27
N ALA A 143 15.81 4.66 0.45
CA ALA A 143 14.40 4.39 0.72
C ALA A 143 13.73 5.54 1.48
N LEU A 144 14.43 6.13 2.46
CA LEU A 144 13.97 7.30 3.18
C LEU A 144 13.76 8.51 2.25
N GLY A 145 14.66 8.75 1.31
CA GLY A 145 14.53 9.81 0.30
C GLY A 145 13.31 9.61 -0.60
N ILE A 146 13.12 8.39 -1.13
CA ILE A 146 11.95 8.04 -1.95
C ILE A 146 10.66 8.17 -1.13
N SER A 147 10.65 7.72 0.13
CA SER A 147 9.49 7.85 1.01
C SER A 147 9.10 9.33 1.23
N GLN A 148 10.07 10.24 1.37
CA GLN A 148 9.79 11.67 1.52
C GLN A 148 9.14 12.26 0.26
N ILE A 149 9.60 11.85 -0.92
CA ILE A 149 9.01 12.24 -2.22
C ILE A 149 7.58 11.70 -2.29
N LEU A 150 7.38 10.42 -2.01
CA LEU A 150 6.07 9.76 -2.05
C LEU A 150 5.06 10.45 -1.11
N VAL A 151 5.46 10.72 0.13
CA VAL A 151 4.63 11.41 1.14
C VAL A 151 4.23 12.81 0.68
N ARG A 152 5.15 13.57 0.07
CA ARG A 152 4.86 14.90 -0.49
C ARG A 152 3.87 14.79 -1.65
N THR A 153 4.14 13.90 -2.61
CA THR A 153 3.26 13.69 -3.78
C THR A 153 1.86 13.31 -3.35
N LEU A 154 1.71 12.39 -2.40
CA LEU A 154 0.39 12.02 -1.85
C LEU A 154 -0.30 13.19 -1.15
N GLY A 155 0.42 14.01 -0.39
CA GLY A 155 -0.14 15.21 0.26
C GLY A 155 -0.62 16.25 -0.74
N ASP A 156 0.13 16.48 -1.81
CA ASP A 156 -0.26 17.39 -2.89
C ASP A 156 -1.51 16.88 -3.62
N MET A 157 -1.57 15.61 -3.95
CA MET A 157 -2.72 14.95 -4.59
C MET A 157 -3.96 14.97 -3.69
N SER A 158 -3.83 14.65 -2.40
CA SER A 158 -4.90 14.74 -1.41
C SER A 158 -5.48 16.16 -1.38
N SER A 159 -4.61 17.18 -1.35
CA SER A 159 -5.00 18.58 -1.35
C SER A 159 -5.69 19.00 -2.67
N GLN A 160 -5.25 18.48 -3.81
CA GLN A 160 -5.89 18.75 -5.11
C GLN A 160 -7.30 18.15 -5.17
N CYS A 161 -7.47 16.91 -4.72
CA CYS A 161 -8.76 16.24 -4.68
C CYS A 161 -9.76 16.97 -3.76
N ARG A 162 -9.31 17.45 -2.59
CA ARG A 162 -10.17 18.21 -1.66
C ARG A 162 -10.62 19.56 -2.25
N ARG A 163 -9.73 20.30 -2.92
CA ARG A 163 -10.07 21.56 -3.60
C ARG A 163 -11.03 21.35 -4.78
N GLY A 164 -10.86 20.27 -5.55
CA GLY A 164 -11.76 19.93 -6.65
C GLY A 164 -13.21 19.73 -6.19
N LYS A 165 -13.42 19.18 -4.99
CA LYS A 165 -14.77 19.01 -4.41
C LYS A 165 -15.44 20.34 -4.01
N GLU A 166 -14.69 21.30 -3.52
CA GLU A 166 -15.23 22.62 -3.18
C GLU A 166 -15.73 23.35 -4.44
N CYS A 167 -15.04 23.20 -5.57
CA CYS A 167 -15.50 23.74 -6.86
C CYS A 167 -16.82 23.10 -7.33
N HIS A 168 -17.01 21.80 -7.15
CA HIS A 168 -18.25 21.12 -7.55
C HIS A 168 -19.44 21.48 -6.64
N LYS A 169 -19.25 21.66 -5.34
CA LYS A 169 -20.32 22.11 -4.43
C LYS A 169 -20.81 23.50 -4.75
N ASN A 170 -19.94 24.38 -5.22
CA ASN A 170 -20.27 25.76 -5.59
C ASN A 170 -20.89 25.86 -6.99
N SER A 171 -20.75 24.88 -7.87
CA SER A 171 -21.35 24.88 -9.21
C SER A 171 -22.72 24.20 -9.26
N THR A 172 -23.14 23.46 -8.25
CA THR A 172 -24.48 22.88 -8.14
C THR A 172 -25.51 23.82 -7.44
N GLY A 173 -25.09 24.98 -7.00
CA GLY A 173 -25.96 26.00 -6.47
C GLY A 173 -26.29 27.05 -7.56
N LEU A 174 -27.52 27.03 -8.05
CA LEU A 174 -28.17 27.99 -8.94
C LEU A 174 -28.35 27.56 -10.41
N ILE A 175 -29.29 26.67 -10.61
CA ILE A 175 -30.14 26.78 -11.80
C ILE A 175 -31.36 27.59 -11.34
N PRO A 176 -31.56 28.83 -11.79
CA PRO A 176 -32.82 29.53 -11.56
C PRO A 176 -33.89 28.82 -12.39
N VAL A 177 -34.88 28.25 -11.71
CA VAL A 177 -36.10 27.79 -12.36
C VAL A 177 -36.83 29.05 -12.89
N SER A 178 -36.72 29.27 -14.18
CA SER A 178 -37.53 30.24 -14.90
C SER A 178 -39.00 29.80 -14.80
N SER A 179 -39.76 30.46 -13.96
CA SER A 179 -41.22 30.41 -13.95
C SER A 179 -41.72 30.94 -15.27
N ALA A 180 -42.14 30.06 -16.17
CA ALA A 180 -42.96 30.42 -17.31
C ALA A 180 -44.37 30.71 -16.78
N GLU A 181 -44.70 31.99 -16.64
CA GLU A 181 -46.06 32.43 -16.51
C GLU A 181 -46.82 32.24 -17.83
N ASN A 182 -47.94 31.55 -17.72
CA ASN A 182 -49.00 31.44 -18.73
C ASN A 182 -49.60 32.80 -19.03
N LYS A 183 -49.75 33.10 -20.30
CA LYS A 183 -50.92 33.79 -20.85
C LYS A 183 -51.37 33.10 -22.12
#